data_1b680e69d51b33c9a38313e6bf9d2448
#
_entry.id   1b680e69d51b33c9a38313e6bf9d2448
#
_cell.length_a   1.000
_cell.length_b   1.000
_cell.length_c   1.000
_cell.angle_alpha   90.00
_cell.angle_beta   90.00
_cell.angle_gamma   90.00
#
_symmetry.space_group_name_H-M   'P 1'
#
loop_
_entity.id
_entity.type
_entity.pdbx_description
1 polymer ?
#
loop_
_entity_poly.entity_id
_entity_poly.type
_entity_poly.pdbx_seq_one_letter_code
_entity_poly.pdbx_strand_id
1 'polypeptide(L)'
;MKPRETKLLGSIREAIEKTGLKDGMTISFHHHFREGDYVMNLVLAEIAAMGLKNISIAPSSIANVHEPLIEHIKNGVVTNITSSGLRDKVGAAISAGIMENPVVIRSHGGRARAVAAGDIHIDVAFLGAPSSDAYGNANGTKGKATCGSLGYAMVDAKYADQVVIITDTLVPYPNTPISIPQTDVDYVVEIDAIGHPDG
;
A
#
# COMPACT_ATOMS: atom_id res chain seq x y z
N MET A 1 -6.12 30.34 -16.75
CA MET A 1 -6.12 28.94 -16.28
C MET A 1 -6.17 28.96 -14.77
N LYS A 2 -7.14 28.31 -14.11
CA LYS A 2 -7.08 28.14 -12.65
C LYS A 2 -5.90 27.20 -12.33
N PRO A 3 -5.11 27.47 -11.26
CA PRO A 3 -4.12 26.50 -10.80
C PRO A 3 -4.80 25.16 -10.57
N ARG A 4 -4.24 24.05 -11.02
CA ARG A 4 -4.72 22.72 -10.62
C ARG A 4 -4.51 22.60 -9.11
N GLU A 5 -5.53 22.18 -8.40
CA GLU A 5 -5.40 21.80 -7.00
C GLU A 5 -4.43 20.62 -6.89
N THR A 6 -3.52 20.69 -5.95
CA THR A 6 -2.62 19.57 -5.64
C THR A 6 -3.39 18.45 -4.97
N LYS A 7 -2.87 17.23 -5.05
CA LYS A 7 -3.42 16.04 -4.38
C LYS A 7 -2.78 15.78 -3.03
N LEU A 8 -1.91 16.70 -2.60
CA LEU A 8 -1.16 16.56 -1.36
C LEU A 8 -2.06 16.70 -0.14
N LEU A 9 -1.98 15.73 0.76
CA LEU A 9 -2.65 15.71 2.05
C LEU A 9 -1.64 15.76 3.19
N GLY A 10 -2.08 16.18 4.37
CA GLY A 10 -1.22 16.39 5.52
C GLY A 10 -0.85 15.14 6.30
N SER A 11 -1.57 14.02 6.12
CA SER A 11 -1.32 12.79 6.88
C SER A 11 -1.96 11.54 6.25
N ILE A 12 -1.48 10.36 6.67
CA ILE A 12 -2.11 9.07 6.33
C ILE A 12 -3.57 9.03 6.83
N ARG A 13 -3.83 9.55 8.04
CA ARG A 13 -5.19 9.63 8.60
C ARG A 13 -6.13 10.43 7.70
N GLU A 14 -5.71 11.60 7.26
CA GLU A 14 -6.50 12.42 6.32
C GLU A 14 -6.77 11.67 5.01
N ALA A 15 -5.79 10.92 4.50
CA ALA A 15 -5.98 10.10 3.31
C ALA A 15 -7.00 8.98 3.53
N ILE A 16 -6.97 8.30 4.68
CA ILE A 16 -7.97 7.30 5.05
C ILE A 16 -9.37 7.91 5.10
N GLU A 17 -9.51 9.10 5.70
CA GLU A 17 -10.79 9.81 5.77
C GLU A 17 -11.28 10.24 4.37
N LYS A 18 -10.39 10.78 3.54
CA LYS A 18 -10.71 11.26 2.19
C LYS A 18 -11.10 10.14 1.23
N THR A 19 -10.48 8.97 1.35
CA THR A 19 -10.84 7.78 0.56
C THR A 19 -12.16 7.15 1.01
N GLY A 20 -12.68 7.56 2.16
CA GLY A 20 -13.91 6.97 2.72
C GLY A 20 -13.74 5.51 3.11
N LEU A 21 -12.52 5.08 3.46
CA LEU A 21 -12.23 3.71 3.90
C LEU A 21 -13.11 3.36 5.10
N LYS A 22 -13.73 2.19 5.04
CA LYS A 22 -14.63 1.67 6.07
C LYS A 22 -14.50 0.16 6.23
N ASP A 23 -15.10 -0.36 7.27
CA ASP A 23 -15.15 -1.80 7.55
C ASP A 23 -15.64 -2.61 6.34
N GLY A 24 -14.99 -3.73 6.09
CA GLY A 24 -15.28 -4.65 4.99
C GLY A 24 -14.56 -4.35 3.67
N MET A 25 -13.91 -3.18 3.55
CA MET A 25 -13.16 -2.82 2.34
C MET A 25 -11.84 -3.58 2.22
N THR A 26 -11.35 -3.66 0.98
CA THR A 26 -10.06 -4.25 0.63
C THR A 26 -9.04 -3.16 0.34
N ILE A 27 -7.89 -3.22 1.00
CA ILE A 27 -6.77 -2.33 0.75
C ILE A 27 -5.57 -3.08 0.22
N SER A 28 -4.76 -2.42 -0.60
CA SER A 28 -3.55 -3.03 -1.14
C SER A 28 -2.29 -2.25 -0.79
N PHE A 29 -1.17 -2.97 -0.81
CA PHE A 29 0.16 -2.47 -0.55
C PHE A 29 1.17 -3.07 -1.50
N HIS A 30 2.26 -2.35 -1.75
CA HIS A 30 3.43 -2.86 -2.47
C HIS A 30 4.66 -2.83 -1.58
N HIS A 31 5.32 -3.97 -1.41
CA HIS A 31 6.56 -4.09 -0.63
C HIS A 31 7.77 -3.75 -1.51
N HIS A 32 8.13 -2.51 -1.63
CA HIS A 32 9.23 -2.08 -2.49
C HIS A 32 10.62 -2.32 -1.87
N PHE A 33 10.73 -2.49 -0.55
CA PHE A 33 11.99 -2.74 0.17
C PHE A 33 12.07 -4.11 0.86
N ARG A 34 11.17 -5.02 0.63
CA ARG A 34 11.13 -6.32 1.32
C ARG A 34 11.10 -6.16 2.85
N GLU A 35 12.27 -6.35 3.52
CA GLU A 35 12.38 -6.29 4.98
C GLU A 35 12.36 -4.87 5.55
N GLY A 36 12.46 -3.85 4.73
CA GLY A 36 12.51 -2.45 5.13
C GLY A 36 11.26 -1.63 4.88
N ASP A 37 10.15 -2.22 4.42
CA ASP A 37 8.93 -1.51 4.08
C ASP A 37 8.11 -1.12 5.32
N TYR A 38 7.82 0.18 5.50
CA TYR A 38 7.04 0.68 6.64
C TYR A 38 5.59 1.02 6.30
N VAL A 39 5.24 1.19 5.03
CA VAL A 39 3.96 1.75 4.60
C VAL A 39 2.77 0.96 5.13
N MET A 40 2.78 -0.37 5.01
CA MET A 40 1.70 -1.21 5.52
C MET A 40 1.52 -1.07 7.03
N ASN A 41 2.61 -1.06 7.79
CA ASN A 41 2.55 -0.94 9.25
C ASN A 41 1.97 0.43 9.67
N LEU A 42 2.40 1.52 9.01
CA LEU A 42 1.93 2.88 9.31
C LEU A 42 0.43 3.03 8.98
N VAL A 43 -0.01 2.54 7.84
CA VAL A 43 -1.43 2.61 7.45
C VAL A 43 -2.30 1.76 8.37
N LEU A 44 -1.90 0.53 8.68
CA LEU A 44 -2.67 -0.34 9.57
C LEU A 44 -2.73 0.18 11.01
N ALA A 45 -1.67 0.84 11.49
CA ALA A 45 -1.68 1.51 12.79
C ALA A 45 -2.70 2.64 12.85
N GLU A 46 -2.80 3.47 11.80
CA GLU A 46 -3.81 4.53 11.71
C GLU A 46 -5.24 3.95 11.61
N ILE A 47 -5.44 2.92 10.79
CA ILE A 47 -6.73 2.22 10.65
C ILE A 47 -7.19 1.69 12.01
N ALA A 48 -6.30 1.05 12.76
CA ALA A 48 -6.59 0.55 14.11
C ALA A 48 -6.90 1.69 15.10
N ALA A 49 -6.13 2.78 15.05
CA ALA A 49 -6.34 3.97 15.90
C ALA A 49 -7.66 4.69 15.60
N MET A 50 -8.16 4.58 14.37
CA MET A 50 -9.49 5.09 13.97
C MET A 50 -10.63 4.15 14.35
N GLY A 51 -10.33 2.97 14.89
CA GLY A 51 -11.32 1.97 15.30
C GLY A 51 -11.94 1.16 14.16
N LEU A 52 -11.40 1.27 12.95
CA LEU A 52 -11.84 0.48 11.80
C LEU A 52 -11.44 -0.99 11.96
N LYS A 53 -12.29 -1.88 11.48
CA LYS A 53 -12.15 -3.34 11.60
C LYS A 53 -12.59 -4.05 10.33
N ASN A 54 -12.39 -5.36 10.31
CA ASN A 54 -12.82 -6.22 9.20
C ASN A 54 -12.23 -5.81 7.84
N ILE A 55 -11.00 -5.33 7.84
CA ILE A 55 -10.30 -4.94 6.62
C ILE A 55 -9.70 -6.17 5.93
N SER A 56 -9.91 -6.28 4.63
CA SER A 56 -9.21 -7.23 3.77
C SER A 56 -7.92 -6.59 3.25
N ILE A 57 -6.80 -7.30 3.32
CA ILE A 57 -5.56 -6.78 2.75
C ILE A 57 -5.07 -7.62 1.56
N ALA A 58 -4.60 -6.95 0.52
CA ALA A 58 -4.06 -7.55 -0.68
C ALA A 58 -2.62 -7.08 -0.97
N PRO A 59 -1.67 -7.27 -0.03
CA PRO A 59 -0.29 -6.86 -0.25
C PRO A 59 0.39 -7.74 -1.29
N SER A 60 1.41 -7.20 -1.97
CA SER A 60 2.21 -7.99 -2.90
C SER A 60 3.00 -9.10 -2.20
N SER A 61 3.49 -8.87 -0.98
CA SER A 61 4.12 -9.89 -0.12
C SER A 61 4.16 -9.38 1.33
N ILE A 62 4.29 -10.30 2.27
CA ILE A 62 4.43 -10.00 3.69
C ILE A 62 5.77 -10.57 4.17
N ALA A 63 6.62 -9.71 4.70
CA ALA A 63 7.95 -10.01 5.21
C ALA A 63 8.02 -9.84 6.73
N ASN A 64 9.19 -10.10 7.34
CA ASN A 64 9.35 -10.06 8.80
C ASN A 64 9.10 -8.66 9.40
N VAL A 65 9.42 -7.58 8.67
CA VAL A 65 9.13 -6.20 9.09
C VAL A 65 7.65 -5.96 9.39
N HIS A 66 6.75 -6.77 8.83
CA HIS A 66 5.32 -6.68 9.03
C HIS A 66 4.80 -7.50 10.24
N GLU A 67 5.67 -7.89 11.17
CA GLU A 67 5.28 -8.59 12.40
C GLU A 67 4.11 -7.93 13.15
N PRO A 68 3.97 -6.57 13.22
CA PRO A 68 2.82 -5.91 13.84
C PRO A 68 1.45 -6.34 13.28
N LEU A 69 1.40 -6.85 12.05
CA LEU A 69 0.18 -7.40 11.44
C LEU A 69 -0.47 -8.51 12.30
N ILE A 70 0.32 -9.27 13.05
CA ILE A 70 -0.17 -10.33 13.94
C ILE A 70 -1.18 -9.76 14.95
N GLU A 71 -0.88 -8.61 15.55
CA GLU A 71 -1.77 -7.97 16.51
C GLU A 71 -3.01 -7.37 15.82
N HIS A 72 -2.88 -6.84 14.61
CA HIS A 72 -4.02 -6.37 13.84
C HIS A 72 -4.98 -7.51 13.46
N ILE A 73 -4.47 -8.70 13.19
CA ILE A 73 -5.29 -9.91 12.97
C ILE A 73 -6.02 -10.29 14.27
N LYS A 74 -5.30 -10.44 15.39
CA LYS A 74 -5.89 -10.82 16.69
C LYS A 74 -6.98 -9.85 17.16
N ASN A 75 -6.82 -8.57 16.87
CA ASN A 75 -7.76 -7.51 17.25
C ASN A 75 -8.90 -7.32 16.24
N GLY A 76 -8.98 -8.14 15.18
CA GLY A 76 -10.03 -8.08 14.17
C GLY A 76 -9.96 -6.86 13.26
N VAL A 77 -8.84 -6.14 13.22
CA VAL A 77 -8.59 -5.06 12.25
C VAL A 77 -8.44 -5.66 10.87
N VAL A 78 -7.63 -6.72 10.73
CA VAL A 78 -7.44 -7.46 9.48
C VAL A 78 -8.05 -8.83 9.61
N THR A 79 -8.98 -9.17 8.71
CA THR A 79 -9.72 -10.44 8.72
C THR A 79 -9.50 -11.31 7.50
N ASN A 80 -9.03 -10.74 6.40
CA ASN A 80 -8.75 -11.47 5.17
C ASN A 80 -7.41 -11.04 4.57
N ILE A 81 -6.68 -12.00 4.02
CA ILE A 81 -5.38 -11.76 3.37
C ILE A 81 -5.34 -12.48 2.03
N THR A 82 -5.00 -11.73 0.97
CA THR A 82 -4.59 -12.27 -0.32
C THR A 82 -3.22 -11.72 -0.67
N SER A 83 -2.23 -12.60 -0.89
CA SER A 83 -0.84 -12.17 -1.10
C SER A 83 -0.11 -13.09 -2.09
N SER A 84 1.07 -12.72 -2.55
CA SER A 84 1.96 -13.62 -3.28
C SER A 84 3.02 -14.28 -2.41
N GLY A 85 3.10 -13.93 -1.13
CA GLY A 85 4.02 -14.55 -0.18
C GLY A 85 3.77 -14.14 1.25
N LEU A 86 3.94 -15.11 2.14
CA LEU A 86 3.95 -14.95 3.59
C LEU A 86 5.26 -15.52 4.11
N ARG A 87 5.94 -14.78 4.98
CA ARG A 87 7.25 -15.19 5.50
C ARG A 87 7.30 -15.07 7.01
N ASP A 88 8.28 -15.73 7.58
CA ASP A 88 8.76 -15.59 8.96
C ASP A 88 7.64 -15.69 10.00
N LYS A 89 7.64 -14.79 10.98
CA LYS A 89 6.72 -14.82 12.12
C LYS A 89 5.25 -14.69 11.71
N VAL A 90 4.93 -13.84 10.72
CA VAL A 90 3.55 -13.69 10.25
C VAL A 90 3.08 -14.99 9.57
N GLY A 91 3.91 -15.57 8.70
CA GLY A 91 3.62 -16.85 8.06
C GLY A 91 3.44 -17.99 9.09
N ALA A 92 4.30 -18.05 10.11
CA ALA A 92 4.21 -19.01 11.19
C ALA A 92 2.91 -18.85 12.02
N ALA A 93 2.56 -17.62 12.40
CA ALA A 93 1.36 -17.32 13.15
C ALA A 93 0.08 -17.69 12.37
N ILE A 94 0.02 -17.38 11.08
CA ILE A 94 -1.10 -17.75 10.21
C ILE A 94 -1.18 -19.27 10.07
N SER A 95 -0.06 -19.95 9.90
CA SER A 95 -0.01 -21.43 9.84
C SER A 95 -0.43 -22.08 11.15
N ALA A 96 -0.26 -21.39 12.28
CA ALA A 96 -0.75 -21.82 13.59
C ALA A 96 -2.24 -21.52 13.82
N GLY A 97 -2.95 -20.92 12.86
CA GLY A 97 -4.40 -20.78 12.89
C GLY A 97 -4.91 -19.49 13.53
N ILE A 98 -4.17 -18.39 13.51
CA ILE A 98 -4.66 -17.09 14.05
C ILE A 98 -5.75 -16.45 13.18
N MET A 99 -5.89 -16.86 11.91
CA MET A 99 -6.92 -16.38 11.00
C MET A 99 -8.15 -17.29 11.02
N GLU A 100 -9.33 -16.70 11.09
CA GLU A 100 -10.59 -17.44 10.92
C GLU A 100 -10.82 -17.80 9.45
N ASN A 101 -10.49 -16.88 8.54
CA ASN A 101 -10.64 -17.08 7.11
C ASN A 101 -9.34 -17.60 6.48
N PRO A 102 -9.42 -18.50 5.48
CA PRO A 102 -8.25 -18.97 4.77
C PRO A 102 -7.52 -17.84 4.05
N VAL A 103 -6.19 -17.82 4.16
CA VAL A 103 -5.37 -16.91 3.38
C VAL A 103 -5.21 -17.42 1.95
N VAL A 104 -5.38 -16.55 0.96
CA VAL A 104 -5.23 -16.88 -0.45
C VAL A 104 -3.82 -16.49 -0.92
N ILE A 105 -3.04 -17.50 -1.32
CA ILE A 105 -1.72 -17.28 -1.91
C ILE A 105 -1.78 -17.43 -3.42
N ARG A 106 -1.29 -16.42 -4.13
CA ARG A 106 -1.21 -16.40 -5.59
C ARG A 106 0.25 -16.30 -6.05
N SER A 107 0.56 -16.80 -7.22
CA SER A 107 1.86 -16.50 -7.83
C SER A 107 1.98 -15.00 -8.14
N HIS A 108 3.18 -14.52 -8.38
CA HIS A 108 3.44 -13.11 -8.71
C HIS A 108 2.56 -12.63 -9.88
N GLY A 109 2.65 -13.28 -11.04
CA GLY A 109 1.80 -12.95 -12.19
C GLY A 109 0.31 -13.23 -11.93
N GLY A 110 0.00 -14.24 -11.13
CA GLY A 110 -1.37 -14.58 -10.74
C GLY A 110 -2.06 -13.50 -9.91
N ARG A 111 -1.33 -12.80 -9.03
CA ARG A 111 -1.88 -11.66 -8.29
C ARG A 111 -2.18 -10.49 -9.22
N ALA A 112 -1.21 -10.10 -10.05
CA ALA A 112 -1.40 -9.00 -11.00
C ALA A 112 -2.58 -9.29 -11.96
N ARG A 113 -2.67 -10.52 -12.49
CA ARG A 113 -3.81 -10.95 -13.30
C ARG A 113 -5.13 -10.85 -12.53
N ALA A 114 -5.15 -11.30 -11.28
CA ALA A 114 -6.37 -11.31 -10.48
C ALA A 114 -6.91 -9.90 -10.21
N VAL A 115 -6.02 -8.92 -9.98
CA VAL A 115 -6.39 -7.51 -9.86
C VAL A 115 -6.92 -6.98 -11.20
N ALA A 116 -6.20 -7.20 -12.30
CA ALA A 116 -6.60 -6.72 -13.62
C ALA A 116 -7.89 -7.37 -14.15
N ALA A 117 -8.20 -8.59 -13.72
CA ALA A 117 -9.41 -9.32 -14.11
C ALA A 117 -10.60 -9.08 -13.15
N GLY A 118 -10.39 -8.35 -12.04
CA GLY A 118 -11.43 -8.11 -11.04
C GLY A 118 -11.67 -9.26 -10.06
N ASP A 119 -10.85 -10.32 -10.09
CA ASP A 119 -10.90 -11.40 -9.09
C ASP A 119 -10.48 -10.91 -7.69
N ILE A 120 -9.67 -9.86 -7.63
CA ILE A 120 -9.34 -9.08 -6.45
C ILE A 120 -9.80 -7.66 -6.73
N HIS A 121 -10.84 -7.22 -6.05
CA HIS A 121 -11.25 -5.82 -6.03
C HIS A 121 -10.45 -5.08 -4.95
N ILE A 122 -9.91 -3.92 -5.29
CA ILE A 122 -9.16 -3.05 -4.37
C ILE A 122 -9.92 -1.74 -4.23
N ASP A 123 -10.47 -1.48 -3.05
CA ASP A 123 -11.14 -0.22 -2.76
C ASP A 123 -10.14 0.92 -2.63
N VAL A 124 -9.03 0.70 -1.91
CA VAL A 124 -7.96 1.70 -1.75
C VAL A 124 -6.58 1.06 -1.87
N ALA A 125 -5.75 1.58 -2.75
CA ALA A 125 -4.33 1.22 -2.85
C ALA A 125 -3.47 2.26 -2.13
N PHE A 126 -2.74 1.84 -1.08
CA PHE A 126 -1.73 2.64 -0.39
C PHE A 126 -0.34 2.24 -0.90
N LEU A 127 0.22 3.04 -1.77
CA LEU A 127 1.42 2.69 -2.53
C LEU A 127 2.62 3.54 -2.14
N GLY A 128 3.61 2.91 -1.54
CA GLY A 128 4.89 3.54 -1.27
C GLY A 128 5.63 3.84 -2.58
N ALA A 129 6.13 5.04 -2.73
CA ALA A 129 6.97 5.43 -3.86
C ALA A 129 8.16 6.28 -3.38
N PRO A 130 9.39 5.94 -3.79
CA PRO A 130 10.60 6.70 -3.43
C PRO A 130 10.57 8.17 -3.78
N SER A 131 9.78 8.57 -4.79
CA SER A 131 9.50 9.97 -5.07
C SER A 131 8.14 10.16 -5.73
N SER A 132 7.50 11.29 -5.42
CA SER A 132 6.29 11.77 -6.08
C SER A 132 6.32 13.29 -6.24
N ASP A 133 5.60 13.83 -7.22
CA ASP A 133 5.23 15.24 -7.18
C ASP A 133 3.86 15.42 -6.50
N ALA A 134 3.50 16.66 -6.19
CA ALA A 134 2.25 17.00 -5.50
C ALA A 134 0.98 16.68 -6.30
N TYR A 135 1.10 16.23 -7.54
CA TYR A 135 0.00 15.83 -8.40
C TYR A 135 -0.12 14.31 -8.57
N GLY A 136 0.87 13.54 -8.05
CA GLY A 136 0.83 12.09 -8.01
C GLY A 136 1.62 11.38 -9.11
N ASN A 137 2.47 12.09 -9.90
CA ASN A 137 3.41 11.36 -10.74
C ASN A 137 4.49 10.74 -9.87
N ALA A 138 4.56 9.42 -9.83
CA ALA A 138 5.45 8.69 -8.95
C ALA A 138 6.42 7.78 -9.71
N ASN A 139 7.62 7.60 -9.15
CA ASN A 139 8.60 6.63 -9.64
C ASN A 139 9.50 6.10 -8.52
N GLY A 140 10.22 5.02 -8.81
CA GLY A 140 11.14 4.37 -7.88
C GLY A 140 12.62 4.69 -8.11
N THR A 141 12.95 5.60 -9.04
CA THR A 141 14.34 5.86 -9.47
C THR A 141 14.96 7.11 -8.84
N LYS A 142 14.18 7.90 -8.12
CA LYS A 142 14.60 9.13 -7.45
C LYS A 142 14.19 9.07 -5.98
N GLY A 143 14.79 9.94 -5.16
CA GLY A 143 14.47 10.06 -3.73
C GLY A 143 15.46 9.33 -2.84
N LYS A 144 15.20 9.35 -1.53
CA LYS A 144 16.06 8.76 -0.48
C LYS A 144 16.06 7.22 -0.56
N ALA A 145 14.94 6.65 -0.94
CA ALA A 145 14.63 5.23 -0.83
C ALA A 145 14.39 4.59 -2.20
N THR A 146 15.33 4.80 -3.15
CA THR A 146 15.22 4.28 -4.51
C THR A 146 15.14 2.76 -4.55
N CYS A 147 14.17 2.21 -5.28
CA CYS A 147 13.94 0.78 -5.42
C CYS A 147 13.90 0.30 -6.88
N GLY A 148 13.99 1.20 -7.85
CA GLY A 148 13.88 0.90 -9.27
C GLY A 148 12.44 0.84 -9.76
N SER A 149 12.03 -0.28 -10.37
CA SER A 149 10.65 -0.45 -10.85
C SER A 149 9.66 -0.55 -9.70
N LEU A 150 8.52 0.13 -9.82
CA LEU A 150 7.42 0.03 -8.85
C LEU A 150 6.58 -1.27 -9.01
N GLY A 151 6.85 -2.08 -10.03
CA GLY A 151 6.29 -3.43 -10.16
C GLY A 151 4.77 -3.50 -10.02
N TYR A 152 4.29 -4.21 -9.00
CA TYR A 152 2.85 -4.41 -8.75
C TYR A 152 2.11 -3.14 -8.38
N ALA A 153 2.77 -2.14 -7.80
CA ALA A 153 2.14 -0.86 -7.50
C ALA A 153 1.53 -0.22 -8.76
N MET A 154 2.14 -0.44 -9.93
CA MET A 154 1.62 0.07 -11.21
C MET A 154 0.29 -0.61 -11.59
N VAL A 155 0.13 -1.90 -11.27
CA VAL A 155 -1.12 -2.63 -11.52
C VAL A 155 -2.19 -2.19 -10.52
N ASP A 156 -1.84 -2.12 -9.24
CA ASP A 156 -2.77 -1.71 -8.19
C ASP A 156 -3.26 -0.28 -8.45
N ALA A 157 -2.36 0.66 -8.80
CA ALA A 157 -2.72 2.03 -9.16
C ALA A 157 -3.70 2.12 -10.33
N LYS A 158 -3.60 1.21 -11.29
CA LYS A 158 -4.46 1.24 -12.49
C LYS A 158 -5.87 0.70 -12.24
N TYR A 159 -6.05 -0.21 -11.29
CA TYR A 159 -7.28 -0.97 -11.13
C TYR A 159 -7.95 -0.80 -9.75
N ALA A 160 -7.34 -0.11 -8.80
CA ALA A 160 -8.00 0.26 -7.56
C ALA A 160 -9.02 1.38 -7.78
N ASP A 161 -10.06 1.42 -6.94
CA ASP A 161 -11.06 2.50 -6.99
C ASP A 161 -10.46 3.84 -6.57
N GLN A 162 -9.55 3.83 -5.59
CA GLN A 162 -8.80 5.00 -5.15
C GLN A 162 -7.34 4.66 -4.87
N VAL A 163 -6.47 5.62 -5.14
CA VAL A 163 -5.02 5.45 -5.03
C VAL A 163 -4.40 6.58 -4.20
N VAL A 164 -3.68 6.18 -3.16
CA VAL A 164 -2.89 7.06 -2.31
C VAL A 164 -1.42 6.73 -2.51
N ILE A 165 -0.65 7.68 -3.04
CA ILE A 165 0.81 7.59 -3.06
C ILE A 165 1.34 8.06 -1.71
N ILE A 166 2.18 7.25 -1.09
CA ILE A 166 2.92 7.60 0.13
C ILE A 166 4.40 7.70 -0.24
N THR A 167 5.00 8.87 -0.03
CA THR A 167 6.39 9.14 -0.41
C THR A 167 7.15 9.79 0.75
N ASP A 168 8.47 9.66 0.74
CA ASP A 168 9.37 10.39 1.66
C ASP A 168 10.20 11.46 0.91
N THR A 169 9.89 11.68 -0.37
CA THR A 169 10.59 12.66 -1.18
C THR A 169 9.63 13.31 -2.19
N LEU A 170 9.10 14.46 -1.83
CA LEU A 170 8.36 15.31 -2.75
C LEU A 170 9.35 16.05 -3.68
N VAL A 171 9.06 16.02 -4.98
CA VAL A 171 9.86 16.66 -5.99
C VAL A 171 9.03 17.66 -6.82
N PRO A 172 9.67 18.65 -7.49
CA PRO A 172 8.96 19.54 -8.41
C PRO A 172 8.25 18.78 -9.54
N TYR A 173 7.08 19.30 -9.93
CA TYR A 173 6.34 18.83 -11.10
C TYR A 173 7.05 19.17 -12.43
N PRO A 174 7.08 18.26 -13.40
CA PRO A 174 6.65 16.84 -13.34
C PRO A 174 7.77 15.92 -12.83
N ASN A 175 7.40 14.94 -12.02
CA ASN A 175 8.34 13.88 -11.59
C ASN A 175 8.57 12.86 -12.70
N THR A 176 9.63 13.02 -13.48
CA THR A 176 9.97 12.12 -14.59
C THR A 176 11.21 11.27 -14.28
N PRO A 177 11.33 10.01 -14.79
CA PRO A 177 10.34 9.27 -15.57
C PRO A 177 9.10 8.94 -14.76
N ILE A 178 7.94 8.79 -15.40
CA ILE A 178 6.69 8.49 -14.73
C ILE A 178 6.44 6.98 -14.77
N SER A 179 6.38 6.33 -13.61
CA SER A 179 5.98 4.93 -13.46
C SER A 179 4.49 4.78 -13.15
N ILE A 180 3.99 5.60 -12.22
CA ILE A 180 2.56 5.75 -11.94
C ILE A 180 2.18 7.18 -12.32
N PRO A 181 1.27 7.36 -13.30
CA PRO A 181 0.87 8.69 -13.74
C PRO A 181 -0.15 9.32 -12.77
N GLN A 182 -0.12 10.64 -12.69
CA GLN A 182 -1.07 11.41 -11.88
C GLN A 182 -2.55 11.10 -12.20
N THR A 183 -2.85 10.59 -13.37
CA THR A 183 -4.22 10.22 -13.79
C THR A 183 -4.77 9.05 -13.01
N ASP A 184 -3.90 8.21 -12.47
CA ASP A 184 -4.25 6.99 -11.74
C ASP A 184 -4.09 7.19 -10.21
N VAL A 185 -3.88 8.42 -9.74
CA VAL A 185 -3.65 8.75 -8.34
C VAL A 185 -4.69 9.75 -7.85
N ASP A 186 -5.27 9.53 -6.69
CA ASP A 186 -6.24 10.45 -6.07
C ASP A 186 -5.56 11.37 -5.06
N TYR A 187 -4.69 10.84 -4.22
CA TYR A 187 -4.04 11.58 -3.14
C TYR A 187 -2.55 11.26 -3.03
N VAL A 188 -1.82 12.20 -2.45
CA VAL A 188 -0.38 12.07 -2.14
C VAL A 188 -0.18 12.43 -0.67
N VAL A 189 0.61 11.64 0.05
CA VAL A 189 1.03 11.92 1.42
C VAL A 189 2.54 11.88 1.50
N GLU A 190 3.16 12.92 2.04
CA GLU A 190 4.58 12.92 2.37
C GLU A 190 4.76 12.50 3.83
N ILE A 191 5.70 11.59 4.08
CA ILE A 191 6.09 11.11 5.41
C ILE A 191 7.62 11.13 5.54
N ASP A 192 8.13 10.96 6.75
CA ASP A 192 9.58 11.03 7.00
C ASP A 192 10.38 9.93 6.30
N ALA A 193 9.85 8.71 6.29
CA ALA A 193 10.46 7.54 5.65
C ALA A 193 9.41 6.49 5.25
N ILE A 194 9.44 6.06 3.99
CA ILE A 194 8.59 4.96 3.50
C ILE A 194 9.19 3.58 3.81
N GLY A 195 10.45 3.54 4.16
CA GLY A 195 11.15 2.30 4.48
C GLY A 195 12.65 2.52 4.67
N HIS A 196 13.35 1.41 4.97
CA HIS A 196 14.80 1.38 5.06
C HIS A 196 15.36 0.85 3.74
N PRO A 197 16.16 1.62 2.98
CA PRO A 197 16.58 1.25 1.63
C PRO A 197 17.50 0.03 1.57
N ASP A 198 18.15 -0.32 2.69
CA ASP A 198 19.03 -1.49 2.80
C ASP A 198 18.28 -2.74 3.31
N GLY A 199 16.97 -2.67 3.45
CA GLY A 199 16.12 -3.75 3.97
C GLY A 199 15.75 -4.84 2.97
#